data_10be7e0cdc91084abb1457527721524b
#
_entry.id   10be7e0cdc91084abb1457527721524b
#
_cell.length_a   1.000
_cell.length_b   1.000
_cell.length_c   1.000
_cell.angle_alpha   90.00
_cell.angle_beta   90.00
_cell.angle_gamma   90.00
#
_symmetry.space_group_name_H-M   'P 1'
#
loop_
_entity.id
_entity.type
_entity.pdbx_description
1 polymer ?
#
loop_
_entity_poly.entity_id
_entity_poly.type
_entity_poly.pdbx_seq_one_letter_code
_entity_poly.pdbx_strand_id
1 'polypeptide(L)'
;MRMPPVVASRLRATDVRHFAGDTTFHQVARAVCTADAAIARKELPECWAMAERIHDEFWRSASEPPRRVVDVAAGHGLLGLFLLALCCQARTPLPVVYAVDERMPASAGKLRDSFGEAFPRLRAQHRYIVGDARDVEATSDTLVAGLHACGGLSDIVIDVALEGSSALALVPCCHSTKIPHDVDAAARVGLDEAIDASRARRLAAAGWAVERDTLCPREITPKNGLILGRPPPAPVGEARPLYPRSLPPLSFGWRGAVRGS
;
A
#
# COMPACT_ATOMS: atom_id res chain seq x y z
N MET A 1 -4.27 11.00 -22.18
CA MET A 1 -3.59 12.19 -21.60
C MET A 1 -2.09 11.91 -21.63
N ARG A 2 -1.29 12.66 -22.39
CA ARG A 2 0.17 12.47 -22.41
C ARG A 2 0.74 13.10 -21.14
N MET A 3 1.17 12.28 -20.20
CA MET A 3 2.02 12.75 -19.12
C MET A 3 3.35 13.24 -19.72
N PRO A 4 3.92 14.36 -19.24
CA PRO A 4 5.26 14.77 -19.65
C PRO A 4 6.25 13.65 -19.30
N PRO A 5 7.38 13.52 -20.06
CA PRO A 5 8.33 12.44 -19.85
C PRO A 5 8.77 12.40 -18.39
N VAL A 6 8.75 11.19 -17.81
CA VAL A 6 9.14 10.91 -16.41
C VAL A 6 10.68 11.08 -16.32
N VAL A 7 11.12 12.32 -16.40
CA VAL A 7 12.49 12.67 -15.99
C VAL A 7 12.51 12.65 -14.46
N ALA A 8 13.64 12.32 -13.85
CA ALA A 8 13.89 12.22 -12.41
C ALA A 8 13.64 13.54 -11.62
N SER A 9 12.59 14.27 -11.95
CA SER A 9 12.20 15.54 -11.38
C SER A 9 11.17 15.34 -10.27
N ARG A 10 11.25 16.19 -9.26
CA ARG A 10 10.31 16.20 -8.14
C ARG A 10 9.15 17.14 -8.45
N LEU A 11 7.96 16.78 -7.94
CA LEU A 11 6.78 17.66 -7.98
C LEU A 11 7.03 18.91 -7.14
N ARG A 12 6.55 20.04 -7.63
CA ARG A 12 6.64 21.36 -7.02
C ARG A 12 5.25 21.99 -6.90
N ALA A 13 5.09 22.96 -6.04
CA ALA A 13 3.85 23.74 -5.93
C ALA A 13 3.40 24.32 -7.27
N THR A 14 4.34 24.74 -8.12
CA THR A 14 4.04 25.27 -9.47
C THR A 14 3.44 24.24 -10.43
N ASP A 15 3.57 22.95 -10.15
CA ASP A 15 3.03 21.88 -10.99
C ASP A 15 1.51 21.72 -10.85
N VAL A 16 0.87 22.33 -9.86
CA VAL A 16 -0.59 22.38 -9.68
C VAL A 16 -1.32 22.72 -10.99
N ARG A 17 -0.78 23.63 -11.80
CA ARG A 17 -1.36 24.04 -13.09
C ARG A 17 -1.54 22.89 -14.10
N HIS A 18 -0.79 21.80 -13.96
CA HIS A 18 -0.87 20.63 -14.85
C HIS A 18 -2.03 19.70 -14.49
N PHE A 19 -2.69 19.93 -13.35
CA PHE A 19 -3.76 19.11 -12.82
C PHE A 19 -5.08 19.89 -12.70
N ALA A 20 -5.46 20.63 -13.77
CA ALA A 20 -6.64 21.51 -13.79
C ALA A 20 -7.99 20.78 -13.88
N GLY A 21 -8.00 19.44 -14.10
CA GLY A 21 -9.24 18.66 -14.18
C GLY A 21 -9.91 18.43 -12.82
N ASP A 22 -11.15 17.90 -12.87
CA ASP A 22 -12.00 17.68 -11.68
C ASP A 22 -12.08 16.22 -11.22
N THR A 23 -11.33 15.31 -11.85
CA THR A 23 -11.27 13.92 -11.40
C THR A 23 -10.59 13.82 -10.03
N THR A 24 -10.86 12.74 -9.30
CA THR A 24 -10.20 12.47 -8.01
C THR A 24 -8.70 12.49 -8.15
N PHE A 25 -8.14 11.91 -9.24
CA PHE A 25 -6.72 11.96 -9.53
C PHE A 25 -6.19 13.41 -9.59
N HIS A 26 -6.88 14.31 -10.30
CA HIS A 26 -6.46 15.71 -10.38
C HIS A 26 -6.53 16.41 -9.02
N GLN A 27 -7.57 16.16 -8.21
CA GLN A 27 -7.70 16.72 -6.87
C GLN A 27 -6.56 16.25 -5.95
N VAL A 28 -6.27 14.95 -5.97
CA VAL A 28 -5.19 14.34 -5.21
C VAL A 28 -3.82 14.87 -5.66
N ALA A 29 -3.60 14.94 -6.97
CA ALA A 29 -2.36 15.48 -7.54
C ALA A 29 -2.13 16.95 -7.15
N ARG A 30 -3.19 17.77 -7.13
CA ARG A 30 -3.11 19.15 -6.63
C ARG A 30 -2.72 19.20 -5.15
N ALA A 31 -3.32 18.37 -4.30
CA ALA A 31 -2.97 18.32 -2.88
C ALA A 31 -1.49 17.92 -2.68
N VAL A 32 -0.97 16.96 -3.46
CA VAL A 32 0.46 16.59 -3.44
C VAL A 32 1.35 17.76 -3.85
N CYS A 33 1.00 18.47 -4.92
CA CYS A 33 1.77 19.62 -5.38
C CYS A 33 1.72 20.77 -4.36
N THR A 34 0.54 21.08 -3.81
CA THR A 34 0.34 22.14 -2.81
C THR A 34 1.17 21.90 -1.55
N ALA A 35 1.32 20.64 -1.13
CA ALA A 35 2.17 20.26 0.00
C ALA A 35 3.65 20.65 -0.20
N ASP A 36 4.09 20.84 -1.44
CA ASP A 36 5.51 21.08 -1.83
C ASP A 36 6.49 20.13 -1.12
N ALA A 37 6.09 18.87 -1.08
CA ALA A 37 6.78 17.82 -0.34
C ALA A 37 7.95 17.20 -1.11
N ALA A 38 8.27 17.74 -2.29
CA ALA A 38 9.34 17.28 -3.18
C ALA A 38 9.26 15.79 -3.55
N ILE A 39 8.03 15.28 -3.74
CA ILE A 39 7.75 13.91 -4.16
C ILE A 39 8.29 13.67 -5.58
N ALA A 40 8.86 12.49 -5.82
CA ALA A 40 9.27 12.13 -7.18
C ALA A 40 8.04 12.02 -8.09
N ARG A 41 8.12 12.57 -9.32
CA ARG A 41 6.94 12.59 -10.23
C ARG A 41 6.35 11.22 -10.50
N LYS A 42 7.19 10.19 -10.54
CA LYS A 42 6.75 8.81 -10.77
C LYS A 42 5.91 8.23 -9.63
N GLU A 43 6.12 8.68 -8.38
CA GLU A 43 5.35 8.18 -7.23
C GLU A 43 3.85 8.50 -7.35
N LEU A 44 3.50 9.61 -8.02
CA LEU A 44 2.10 9.99 -8.21
C LEU A 44 1.31 8.93 -9.02
N PRO A 45 1.72 8.55 -10.26
CA PRO A 45 1.02 7.52 -11.01
C PRO A 45 1.18 6.12 -10.42
N GLU A 46 2.31 5.79 -9.78
CA GLU A 46 2.53 4.49 -9.12
C GLU A 46 1.55 4.30 -7.95
N CYS A 47 1.47 5.28 -7.04
CA CYS A 47 0.55 5.24 -5.90
C CYS A 47 -0.92 5.27 -6.36
N TRP A 48 -1.24 6.04 -7.41
CA TRP A 48 -2.59 6.08 -7.95
C TRP A 48 -3.01 4.72 -8.52
N ALA A 49 -2.19 4.14 -9.39
CA ALA A 49 -2.46 2.83 -9.99
C ALA A 49 -2.62 1.75 -8.92
N MET A 50 -1.77 1.75 -7.87
CA MET A 50 -1.87 0.81 -6.76
C MET A 50 -3.16 1.02 -5.97
N ALA A 51 -3.53 2.26 -5.67
CA ALA A 51 -4.76 2.58 -4.97
C ALA A 51 -6.01 2.18 -5.76
N GLU A 52 -6.03 2.38 -7.09
CA GLU A 52 -7.12 1.90 -7.98
C GLU A 52 -7.22 0.37 -7.95
N ARG A 53 -6.11 -0.35 -8.12
CA ARG A 53 -6.10 -1.83 -8.07
C ARG A 53 -6.59 -2.37 -6.74
N ILE A 54 -6.13 -1.77 -5.63
CA ILE A 54 -6.59 -2.11 -4.27
C ILE A 54 -8.09 -1.85 -4.13
N HIS A 55 -8.57 -0.67 -4.56
CA HIS A 55 -9.97 -0.30 -4.44
C HIS A 55 -10.87 -1.23 -5.27
N ASP A 56 -10.48 -1.52 -6.51
CA ASP A 56 -11.25 -2.41 -7.39
C ASP A 56 -11.33 -3.82 -6.84
N GLU A 57 -10.22 -4.34 -6.31
CA GLU A 57 -10.12 -5.70 -5.82
C GLU A 57 -10.82 -5.90 -4.47
N PHE A 58 -10.62 -4.98 -3.52
CA PHE A 58 -11.01 -5.19 -2.13
C PHE A 58 -12.18 -4.31 -1.65
N TRP A 59 -12.63 -3.31 -2.43
CA TRP A 59 -13.76 -2.46 -2.06
C TRP A 59 -14.91 -2.52 -3.04
N ARG A 60 -14.66 -2.48 -4.35
CA ARG A 60 -15.75 -2.40 -5.34
C ARG A 60 -16.59 -3.67 -5.38
N SER A 61 -15.97 -4.82 -5.27
CA SER A 61 -16.61 -6.13 -5.43
C SER A 61 -16.77 -6.91 -4.12
N ALA A 62 -16.29 -6.37 -3.00
CA ALA A 62 -16.31 -7.06 -1.71
C ALA A 62 -17.59 -6.76 -0.94
N SER A 63 -18.26 -7.81 -0.43
CA SER A 63 -19.38 -7.67 0.51
C SER A 63 -18.92 -7.08 1.85
N GLU A 64 -17.70 -7.40 2.26
CA GLU A 64 -17.07 -6.92 3.49
C GLU A 64 -15.65 -6.42 3.16
N PRO A 65 -15.48 -5.13 2.80
CA PRO A 65 -14.17 -4.57 2.54
C PRO A 65 -13.33 -4.47 3.82
N PRO A 66 -11.98 -4.47 3.69
CA PRO A 66 -11.10 -4.29 4.84
C PRO A 66 -11.41 -3.00 5.60
N ARG A 67 -11.42 -3.10 6.93
CA ARG A 67 -11.64 -1.93 7.80
C ARG A 67 -10.35 -1.18 8.10
N ARG A 68 -9.22 -1.82 7.91
CA ARG A 68 -7.88 -1.31 8.15
C ARG A 68 -7.00 -1.55 6.94
N VAL A 69 -6.09 -0.63 6.73
CA VAL A 69 -4.99 -0.77 5.76
C VAL A 69 -3.69 -0.50 6.50
N VAL A 70 -2.73 -1.39 6.36
CA VAL A 70 -1.36 -1.16 6.81
C VAL A 70 -0.49 -1.03 5.57
N ASP A 71 -0.04 0.19 5.31
CA ASP A 71 0.90 0.52 4.24
C ASP A 71 2.32 0.41 4.79
N VAL A 72 3.00 -0.69 4.45
CA VAL A 72 4.34 -1.04 4.97
C VAL A 72 5.40 -0.47 4.02
N ALA A 73 6.45 0.09 4.60
CA ALA A 73 7.44 0.91 3.89
C ALA A 73 6.79 2.10 3.20
N ALA A 74 5.89 2.77 3.92
CA ALA A 74 4.97 3.77 3.39
C ALA A 74 5.67 5.02 2.84
N GLY A 75 6.96 5.24 3.17
CA GLY A 75 7.68 6.43 2.75
C GLY A 75 6.93 7.71 3.12
N HIS A 76 6.36 8.39 2.16
CA HIS A 76 5.56 9.59 2.38
C HIS A 76 4.10 9.32 2.81
N GLY A 77 3.64 8.08 2.79
CA GLY A 77 2.26 7.68 3.10
C GLY A 77 1.25 7.98 1.99
N LEU A 78 1.72 8.16 0.76
CA LEU A 78 0.86 8.55 -0.37
C LEU A 78 -0.17 7.50 -0.76
N LEU A 79 0.20 6.21 -0.74
CA LEU A 79 -0.71 5.13 -1.12
C LEU A 79 -1.98 5.16 -0.27
N GLY A 80 -1.82 5.27 1.05
CA GLY A 80 -2.94 5.33 1.96
C GLY A 80 -3.84 6.55 1.75
N LEU A 81 -3.25 7.73 1.50
CA LEU A 81 -4.00 8.95 1.20
C LEU A 81 -4.80 8.84 -0.10
N PHE A 82 -4.22 8.23 -1.15
CA PHE A 82 -4.88 8.04 -2.45
C PHE A 82 -6.03 7.04 -2.35
N LEU A 83 -5.84 5.94 -1.63
CA LEU A 83 -6.89 4.97 -1.39
C LEU A 83 -8.08 5.59 -0.64
N LEU A 84 -7.81 6.39 0.40
CA LEU A 84 -8.85 7.11 1.14
C LEU A 84 -9.63 8.08 0.23
N ALA A 85 -8.94 8.81 -0.65
CA ALA A 85 -9.60 9.71 -1.59
C ALA A 85 -10.51 8.94 -2.58
N LEU A 86 -10.05 7.79 -3.08
CA LEU A 86 -10.85 6.90 -3.94
C LEU A 86 -12.09 6.35 -3.21
N CYS A 87 -11.92 5.81 -2.01
CA CYS A 87 -13.04 5.32 -1.19
C CYS A 87 -14.06 6.42 -0.92
N CYS A 88 -13.59 7.63 -0.60
CA CYS A 88 -14.47 8.79 -0.37
C CYS A 88 -15.27 9.15 -1.63
N GLN A 89 -14.62 9.23 -2.77
CA GLN A 89 -15.25 9.54 -4.06
C GLN A 89 -16.26 8.46 -4.48
N ALA A 90 -15.89 7.19 -4.34
CA ALA A 90 -16.73 6.05 -4.69
C ALA A 90 -17.86 5.82 -3.68
N ARG A 91 -17.88 6.56 -2.55
CA ARG A 91 -18.81 6.37 -1.43
C ARG A 91 -18.78 4.95 -0.86
N THR A 92 -17.62 4.30 -0.92
CA THR A 92 -17.38 3.01 -0.26
C THR A 92 -16.96 3.23 1.20
N PRO A 93 -17.01 2.19 2.06
CA PRO A 93 -16.56 2.29 3.45
C PRO A 93 -15.13 2.80 3.54
N LEU A 94 -14.87 3.78 4.41
CA LEU A 94 -13.54 4.33 4.65
C LEU A 94 -12.77 3.45 5.63
N PRO A 95 -11.59 2.92 5.25
CA PRO A 95 -10.71 2.25 6.20
C PRO A 95 -10.01 3.25 7.12
N VAL A 96 -9.43 2.75 8.21
CA VAL A 96 -8.35 3.44 8.91
C VAL A 96 -7.04 2.99 8.28
N VAL A 97 -6.22 3.94 7.82
CA VAL A 97 -4.93 3.67 7.21
C VAL A 97 -3.80 3.95 8.20
N TYR A 98 -2.90 3.00 8.32
CA TYR A 98 -1.66 3.09 9.07
C TYR A 98 -0.49 3.04 8.10
N ALA A 99 0.15 4.20 7.88
CA ALA A 99 1.40 4.29 7.13
C ALA A 99 2.55 3.94 8.08
N VAL A 100 3.24 2.83 7.83
CA VAL A 100 4.32 2.31 8.71
C VAL A 100 5.64 2.39 7.98
N ASP A 101 6.62 3.04 8.59
CA ASP A 101 7.99 3.11 8.07
C ASP A 101 8.98 3.27 9.22
N GLU A 102 10.23 2.87 9.05
CA GLU A 102 11.29 3.04 10.06
C GLU A 102 11.56 4.51 10.37
N ARG A 103 11.26 5.41 9.44
CA ARG A 103 11.43 6.86 9.57
C ARG A 103 10.28 7.61 8.89
N MET A 104 9.72 8.58 9.57
CA MET A 104 8.76 9.49 8.96
C MET A 104 9.50 10.62 8.24
N PRO A 105 9.40 10.73 6.91
CA PRO A 105 9.93 11.88 6.18
C PRO A 105 9.25 13.17 6.65
N ALA A 106 10.01 14.27 6.75
CA ALA A 106 9.43 15.57 7.13
C ALA A 106 8.29 16.03 6.19
N SER A 107 8.31 15.56 4.95
CA SER A 107 7.27 15.79 3.93
C SER A 107 5.95 15.07 4.20
N ALA A 108 5.95 13.97 4.97
CA ALA A 108 4.73 13.20 5.27
C ALA A 108 3.71 14.06 6.06
N GLY A 109 4.18 14.88 6.99
CA GLY A 109 3.33 15.84 7.71
C GLY A 109 2.67 16.85 6.77
N LYS A 110 3.47 17.46 5.88
CA LYS A 110 2.96 18.42 4.86
C LYS A 110 1.90 17.82 3.96
N LEU A 111 2.13 16.59 3.50
CA LEU A 111 1.16 15.85 2.68
C LEU A 111 -0.14 15.60 3.41
N ARG A 112 -0.06 15.08 4.64
CA ARG A 112 -1.24 14.82 5.46
C ARG A 112 -2.06 16.10 5.71
N ASP A 113 -1.39 17.22 5.97
CA ASP A 113 -2.05 18.49 6.21
C ASP A 113 -2.73 19.01 4.94
N SER A 114 -2.04 19.00 3.78
CA SER A 114 -2.61 19.40 2.49
C SER A 114 -3.79 18.50 2.07
N PHE A 115 -3.70 17.18 2.31
CA PHE A 115 -4.83 16.28 2.11
C PHE A 115 -5.97 16.55 3.08
N GLY A 116 -5.67 16.89 4.34
CA GLY A 116 -6.67 17.26 5.34
C GLY A 116 -7.43 18.54 4.99
N GLU A 117 -6.81 19.45 4.27
CA GLU A 117 -7.46 20.65 3.71
C GLU A 117 -8.33 20.31 2.49
N ALA A 118 -7.79 19.53 1.55
CA ALA A 118 -8.50 19.12 0.34
C ALA A 118 -9.65 18.14 0.61
N PHE A 119 -9.49 17.26 1.61
CA PHE A 119 -10.43 16.20 1.98
C PHE A 119 -10.63 16.15 3.51
N PRO A 120 -11.36 17.13 4.13
CA PRO A 120 -11.45 17.25 5.59
C PRO A 120 -11.96 15.99 6.31
N ARG A 121 -12.83 15.21 5.65
CA ARG A 121 -13.38 13.96 6.20
C ARG A 121 -12.33 12.85 6.35
N LEU A 122 -11.20 12.94 5.66
CA LEU A 122 -10.16 11.91 5.64
C LEU A 122 -9.07 12.13 6.69
N ARG A 123 -9.03 13.33 7.31
CA ARG A 123 -7.94 13.71 8.22
C ARG A 123 -7.75 12.76 9.39
N ALA A 124 -8.81 12.21 9.94
CA ALA A 124 -8.77 11.28 11.07
C ALA A 124 -8.47 9.83 10.65
N GLN A 125 -8.58 9.53 9.35
CA GLN A 125 -8.48 8.15 8.84
C GLN A 125 -7.04 7.75 8.50
N HIS A 126 -6.09 8.69 8.38
CA HIS A 126 -4.69 8.43 8.07
C HIS A 126 -3.79 8.69 9.27
N ARG A 127 -3.05 7.67 9.68
CA ARG A 127 -2.10 7.72 10.82
C ARG A 127 -0.73 7.28 10.35
N TYR A 128 0.30 7.96 10.80
CA TYR A 128 1.68 7.57 10.54
C TYR A 128 2.29 6.94 11.80
N ILE A 129 2.93 5.78 11.63
CA ILE A 129 3.60 5.04 12.70
C ILE A 129 5.06 4.88 12.30
N VAL A 130 5.97 5.33 13.17
CA VAL A 130 7.40 5.08 13.02
C VAL A 130 7.73 3.78 13.74
N GLY A 131 8.21 2.77 12.99
CA GLY A 131 8.53 1.48 13.59
C GLY A 131 8.93 0.42 12.55
N ASP A 132 9.29 -0.75 13.05
CA ASP A 132 9.72 -1.88 12.23
C ASP A 132 8.50 -2.61 11.64
N ALA A 133 8.58 -2.97 10.36
CA ALA A 133 7.54 -3.76 9.70
C ALA A 133 7.26 -5.11 10.38
N ARG A 134 8.26 -5.69 11.04
CA ARG A 134 8.14 -6.96 11.77
C ARG A 134 7.28 -6.87 13.03
N ASP A 135 7.09 -5.66 13.54
CA ASP A 135 6.25 -5.41 14.72
C ASP A 135 4.77 -5.17 14.36
N VAL A 136 4.45 -5.17 13.08
CA VAL A 136 3.08 -4.99 12.60
C VAL A 136 2.25 -6.23 12.90
N GLU A 137 1.13 -6.05 13.58
CA GLU A 137 0.09 -7.08 13.74
C GLU A 137 -1.09 -6.78 12.83
N ALA A 138 -1.41 -7.71 11.95
CA ALA A 138 -2.57 -7.63 11.07
C ALA A 138 -3.64 -8.64 11.50
N THR A 139 -4.86 -8.45 11.04
CA THR A 139 -6.01 -9.32 11.33
C THR A 139 -6.85 -9.50 10.07
N SER A 140 -7.78 -10.42 10.06
CA SER A 140 -8.59 -10.77 8.89
C SER A 140 -9.42 -9.60 8.31
N ASP A 141 -9.61 -8.50 9.03
CA ASP A 141 -10.25 -7.28 8.57
C ASP A 141 -9.23 -6.22 8.06
N THR A 142 -7.97 -6.62 7.90
CA THR A 142 -6.86 -5.76 7.46
C THR A 142 -6.47 -6.08 6.02
N LEU A 143 -6.12 -5.05 5.26
CA LEU A 143 -5.30 -5.16 4.06
C LEU A 143 -3.87 -4.76 4.40
N VAL A 144 -2.92 -5.65 4.17
CA VAL A 144 -1.49 -5.33 4.24
C VAL A 144 -1.03 -4.94 2.84
N ALA A 145 -0.53 -3.73 2.68
CA ALA A 145 -0.04 -3.20 1.42
C ALA A 145 1.45 -2.88 1.50
N GLY A 146 2.15 -3.01 0.37
CA GLY A 146 3.54 -2.59 0.24
C GLY A 146 3.84 -2.16 -1.19
N LEU A 147 3.99 -0.87 -1.42
CA LEU A 147 4.41 -0.33 -2.70
C LEU A 147 5.92 -0.10 -2.68
N HIS A 148 6.65 -0.87 -3.48
CA HIS A 148 8.12 -0.89 -3.49
C HIS A 148 8.74 -1.34 -2.15
N ALA A 149 8.17 -2.36 -1.53
CA ALA A 149 8.78 -3.04 -0.39
C ALA A 149 10.07 -3.75 -0.84
N CYS A 150 11.22 -3.08 -0.65
CA CYS A 150 12.50 -3.47 -1.24
C CYS A 150 13.08 -4.76 -0.65
N GLY A 151 13.59 -5.64 -1.52
CA GLY A 151 14.35 -6.83 -1.14
C GLY A 151 13.56 -7.77 -0.22
N GLY A 152 14.14 -8.13 0.91
CA GLY A 152 13.52 -9.01 1.92
C GLY A 152 12.33 -8.41 2.65
N LEU A 153 12.13 -7.08 2.57
CA LEU A 153 10.96 -6.43 3.17
C LEU A 153 9.65 -6.91 2.53
N SER A 154 9.67 -7.26 1.22
CA SER A 154 8.51 -7.91 0.58
C SER A 154 8.12 -9.22 1.26
N ASP A 155 9.09 -10.00 1.74
CA ASP A 155 8.84 -11.27 2.42
C ASP A 155 8.26 -11.03 3.82
N ILE A 156 8.69 -9.97 4.52
CA ILE A 156 8.10 -9.53 5.80
C ILE A 156 6.64 -9.11 5.61
N VAL A 157 6.32 -8.35 4.55
CA VAL A 157 4.94 -7.96 4.21
C VAL A 157 4.05 -9.20 4.01
N ILE A 158 4.58 -10.23 3.33
CA ILE A 158 3.89 -11.51 3.13
C ILE A 158 3.71 -12.24 4.47
N ASP A 159 4.74 -12.26 5.33
CA ASP A 159 4.67 -12.90 6.66
C ASP A 159 3.57 -12.27 7.52
N VAL A 160 3.54 -10.94 7.60
CA VAL A 160 2.50 -10.18 8.32
C VAL A 160 1.11 -10.51 7.81
N ALA A 161 0.94 -10.59 6.49
CA ALA A 161 -0.34 -10.91 5.90
C ALA A 161 -0.77 -12.36 6.19
N LEU A 162 0.14 -13.32 6.09
CA LEU A 162 -0.12 -14.74 6.39
C LEU A 162 -0.48 -14.94 7.87
N GLU A 163 0.30 -14.36 8.80
CA GLU A 163 0.04 -14.46 10.24
C GLU A 163 -1.32 -13.89 10.62
N GLY A 164 -1.70 -12.76 10.02
CA GLY A 164 -2.97 -12.08 10.27
C GLY A 164 -4.17 -12.66 9.51
N SER A 165 -3.96 -13.61 8.59
CA SER A 165 -4.97 -14.01 7.59
C SER A 165 -5.59 -12.80 6.89
N SER A 166 -4.76 -11.85 6.51
CA SER A 166 -5.12 -10.51 6.02
C SER A 166 -5.03 -10.44 4.50
N ALA A 167 -5.87 -9.65 3.85
CA ALA A 167 -5.68 -9.36 2.43
C ALA A 167 -4.30 -8.75 2.16
N LEU A 168 -3.75 -9.00 0.97
CA LEU A 168 -2.42 -8.54 0.56
C LEU A 168 -2.47 -7.81 -0.77
N ALA A 169 -1.74 -6.68 -0.86
CA ALA A 169 -1.43 -6.01 -2.11
C ALA A 169 0.05 -5.59 -2.09
N LEU A 170 0.87 -6.16 -2.96
CA LEU A 170 2.33 -6.00 -2.90
C LEU A 170 2.91 -5.71 -4.29
N VAL A 171 3.75 -4.67 -4.36
CA VAL A 171 4.64 -4.40 -5.49
C VAL A 171 6.08 -4.58 -5.02
N PRO A 172 6.69 -5.74 -5.27
CA PRO A 172 8.07 -6.01 -4.89
C PRO A 172 9.05 -5.17 -5.71
N CYS A 173 10.22 -4.91 -5.13
CA CYS A 173 11.32 -4.33 -5.88
C CYS A 173 12.68 -4.78 -5.32
N CYS A 174 13.78 -4.36 -5.95
CA CYS A 174 15.14 -4.65 -5.50
C CYS A 174 15.43 -6.15 -5.29
N HIS A 175 15.05 -6.96 -6.28
CA HIS A 175 15.34 -8.40 -6.26
C HIS A 175 16.84 -8.67 -6.24
N SER A 176 17.27 -9.68 -5.49
CA SER A 176 18.66 -10.10 -5.43
C SER A 176 18.76 -11.64 -5.29
N THR A 177 19.89 -12.21 -5.67
CA THR A 177 20.16 -13.66 -5.55
C THR A 177 20.17 -14.16 -4.10
N LYS A 178 20.19 -13.24 -3.12
CA LYS A 178 20.10 -13.59 -1.68
C LYS A 178 18.67 -13.94 -1.24
N ILE A 179 17.67 -13.56 -2.03
CA ILE A 179 16.26 -13.88 -1.76
C ILE A 179 16.02 -15.31 -2.24
N PRO A 180 15.38 -16.20 -1.44
CA PRO A 180 15.07 -17.56 -1.84
C PRO A 180 14.25 -17.60 -3.14
N HIS A 181 14.70 -18.37 -4.12
CA HIS A 181 14.06 -18.54 -5.42
C HIS A 181 14.45 -19.86 -6.09
N ASP A 182 13.70 -20.23 -7.10
CA ASP A 182 14.00 -21.35 -7.98
C ASP A 182 15.09 -20.92 -9.00
N VAL A 183 16.29 -21.45 -8.86
CA VAL A 183 17.46 -21.11 -9.69
C VAL A 183 17.24 -21.47 -11.17
N ASP A 184 16.63 -22.63 -11.43
CA ASP A 184 16.35 -23.08 -12.80
C ASP A 184 15.25 -22.20 -13.45
N ALA A 185 14.25 -21.80 -12.68
CA ALA A 185 13.27 -20.82 -13.13
C ALA A 185 13.92 -19.45 -13.41
N ALA A 186 14.82 -18.98 -12.53
CA ALA A 186 15.52 -17.71 -12.72
C ALA A 186 16.37 -17.70 -14.01
N ALA A 187 16.98 -18.82 -14.36
CA ALA A 187 17.72 -18.97 -15.63
C ALA A 187 16.80 -18.90 -16.86
N ARG A 188 15.54 -19.32 -16.75
CA ARG A 188 14.58 -19.34 -17.86
C ARG A 188 13.80 -18.01 -18.02
N VAL A 189 13.33 -17.43 -16.92
CA VAL A 189 12.40 -16.29 -16.96
C VAL A 189 12.96 -14.99 -16.35
N GLY A 190 14.17 -15.06 -15.81
CA GLY A 190 14.81 -13.95 -15.11
C GLY A 190 14.59 -13.97 -13.60
N LEU A 191 15.52 -13.33 -12.87
CA LEU A 191 15.57 -13.37 -11.41
C LEU A 191 14.33 -12.75 -10.76
N ASP A 192 13.91 -11.56 -11.22
CA ASP A 192 12.78 -10.82 -10.65
C ASP A 192 11.50 -11.66 -10.74
N GLU A 193 11.25 -12.24 -11.92
CA GLU A 193 10.07 -13.07 -12.18
C GLU A 193 10.10 -14.37 -11.35
N ALA A 194 11.24 -15.01 -11.22
CA ALA A 194 11.39 -16.24 -10.43
C ALA A 194 11.15 -16.00 -8.94
N ILE A 195 11.63 -14.87 -8.39
CA ILE A 195 11.41 -14.49 -7.00
C ILE A 195 9.93 -14.19 -6.76
N ASP A 196 9.30 -13.39 -7.61
CA ASP A 196 7.88 -13.01 -7.44
C ASP A 196 6.95 -14.21 -7.65
N ALA A 197 7.29 -15.13 -8.57
CA ALA A 197 6.59 -16.39 -8.70
C ALA A 197 6.74 -17.27 -7.45
N SER A 198 7.91 -17.27 -6.80
CA SER A 198 8.14 -18.01 -5.55
C SER A 198 7.28 -17.44 -4.41
N ARG A 199 7.19 -16.12 -4.28
CA ARG A 199 6.32 -15.42 -3.31
C ARG A 199 4.83 -15.74 -3.52
N ALA A 200 4.38 -15.71 -4.78
CA ALA A 200 3.00 -16.07 -5.12
C ALA A 200 2.70 -17.54 -4.80
N ARG A 201 3.63 -18.46 -5.11
CA ARG A 201 3.49 -19.89 -4.74
C ARG A 201 3.43 -20.11 -3.24
N ARG A 202 4.18 -19.33 -2.44
CA ARG A 202 4.14 -19.41 -0.98
C ARG A 202 2.75 -19.06 -0.44
N LEU A 203 2.12 -17.99 -0.95
CA LEU A 203 0.74 -17.60 -0.61
C LEU A 203 -0.25 -18.69 -1.04
N ALA A 204 -0.13 -19.19 -2.28
CA ALA A 204 -1.01 -20.24 -2.80
C ALA A 204 -0.89 -21.54 -2.00
N ALA A 205 0.32 -21.94 -1.56
CA ALA A 205 0.56 -23.09 -0.71
C ALA A 205 -0.12 -22.95 0.68
N ALA A 206 -0.33 -21.73 1.15
CA ALA A 206 -1.11 -21.43 2.36
C ALA A 206 -2.64 -21.35 2.10
N GLY A 207 -3.09 -21.73 0.90
CA GLY A 207 -4.51 -21.76 0.53
C GLY A 207 -5.09 -20.42 0.07
N TRP A 208 -4.27 -19.44 -0.20
CA TRP A 208 -4.71 -18.12 -0.65
C TRP A 208 -5.07 -18.12 -2.15
N ALA A 209 -6.09 -17.34 -2.51
CA ALA A 209 -6.31 -16.95 -3.89
C ALA A 209 -5.30 -15.85 -4.25
N VAL A 210 -4.46 -16.11 -5.25
CA VAL A 210 -3.36 -15.22 -5.62
C VAL A 210 -3.51 -14.80 -7.08
N GLU A 211 -3.47 -13.49 -7.32
CA GLU A 211 -3.38 -12.88 -8.65
C GLU A 211 -2.01 -12.22 -8.82
N ARG A 212 -1.41 -12.40 -9.99
CA ARG A 212 -0.19 -11.69 -10.41
C ARG A 212 -0.50 -10.88 -11.65
N ASP A 213 -0.11 -9.61 -11.63
CA ASP A 213 -0.38 -8.66 -12.71
C ASP A 213 0.75 -7.64 -12.83
N THR A 214 0.60 -6.70 -13.74
CA THR A 214 1.47 -5.53 -13.88
C THR A 214 0.73 -4.29 -13.39
N LEU A 215 1.33 -3.59 -12.42
CA LEU A 215 0.72 -2.40 -11.80
C LEU A 215 0.47 -1.26 -12.79
N CYS A 216 1.47 -0.95 -13.60
CA CYS A 216 1.43 0.17 -14.54
C CYS A 216 2.44 -0.05 -15.68
N PRO A 217 2.40 0.74 -16.76
CA PRO A 217 3.36 0.65 -17.86
C PRO A 217 4.83 0.77 -17.38
N ARG A 218 5.72 0.00 -18.01
CA ARG A 218 7.16 -0.04 -17.66
C ARG A 218 7.87 1.30 -17.84
N GLU A 219 7.31 2.19 -18.66
CA GLU A 219 7.79 3.56 -18.88
C GLU A 219 7.64 4.43 -17.61
N ILE A 220 6.70 4.08 -16.73
CA ILE A 220 6.51 4.74 -15.44
C ILE A 220 7.51 4.17 -14.44
N THR A 221 7.55 2.84 -14.33
CA THR A 221 8.51 2.12 -13.49
C THR A 221 8.79 0.72 -14.05
N PRO A 222 10.07 0.31 -14.16
CA PRO A 222 10.42 -1.02 -14.61
C PRO A 222 10.12 -2.11 -13.56
N LYS A 223 10.00 -1.73 -12.29
CA LYS A 223 9.70 -2.61 -11.15
C LYS A 223 8.22 -2.49 -10.79
N ASN A 224 7.37 -3.13 -11.58
CA ASN A 224 5.92 -2.95 -11.59
C ASN A 224 5.12 -4.25 -11.47
N GLY A 225 5.75 -5.38 -11.12
CA GLY A 225 5.03 -6.60 -10.81
C GLY A 225 4.13 -6.42 -9.59
N LEU A 226 2.86 -6.83 -9.71
CA LEU A 226 1.86 -6.74 -8.65
C LEU A 226 1.46 -8.14 -8.19
N ILE A 227 1.39 -8.35 -6.90
CA ILE A 227 0.86 -9.57 -6.27
C ILE A 227 -0.33 -9.16 -5.40
N LEU A 228 -1.51 -9.67 -5.71
CA LEU A 228 -2.71 -9.55 -4.89
C LEU A 228 -3.01 -10.91 -4.25
N GLY A 229 -3.37 -10.90 -2.98
CA GLY A 229 -3.67 -12.11 -2.22
C GLY A 229 -4.92 -11.96 -1.37
N ARG A 230 -5.81 -12.95 -1.46
CA ARG A 230 -6.98 -13.08 -0.57
C ARG A 230 -6.82 -14.34 0.28
N PRO A 231 -6.91 -14.23 1.61
CA PRO A 231 -6.85 -15.40 2.47
C PRO A 231 -8.05 -16.32 2.21
N PRO A 232 -7.92 -17.62 2.53
CA PRO A 232 -9.06 -18.52 2.51
C PRO A 232 -10.15 -18.00 3.46
N PRO A 233 -11.43 -18.30 3.20
CA PRO A 233 -12.50 -17.97 4.12
C PRO A 233 -12.24 -18.60 5.50
N ALA A 234 -12.58 -17.89 6.57
CA ALA A 234 -12.45 -18.42 7.91
C ALA A 234 -13.26 -19.74 8.03
N PRO A 235 -12.77 -20.74 8.79
CA PRO A 235 -13.51 -21.97 9.04
C PRO A 235 -14.90 -21.65 9.57
N VAL A 236 -15.92 -22.36 9.05
CA VAL A 236 -17.30 -22.20 9.51
C VAL A 236 -17.37 -22.62 10.99
N GLY A 237 -17.64 -21.67 11.89
CA GLY A 237 -17.74 -21.91 13.34
C GLY A 237 -16.76 -21.10 14.20
N GLU A 238 -15.70 -20.56 13.66
CA GLU A 238 -14.92 -19.54 14.35
C GLU A 238 -15.54 -18.17 14.09
N ALA A 239 -16.31 -17.70 15.10
CA ALA A 239 -16.84 -16.34 15.05
C ALA A 239 -15.65 -15.37 14.89
N ARG A 240 -15.62 -14.62 13.77
CA ARG A 240 -14.76 -13.45 13.68
C ARG A 240 -14.97 -12.62 14.94
N PRO A 241 -13.93 -12.29 15.72
CA PRO A 241 -14.13 -11.45 16.89
C PRO A 241 -14.86 -10.19 16.44
N LEU A 242 -16.07 -9.97 16.97
CA LEU A 242 -16.85 -8.75 16.75
C LEU A 242 -16.10 -7.63 17.45
N TYR A 243 -15.18 -7.00 16.73
CA TYR A 243 -14.56 -5.79 17.24
C TYR A 243 -15.63 -4.73 17.47
N PRO A 244 -15.61 -4.04 18.63
CA PRO A 244 -16.58 -3.00 18.92
C PRO A 244 -16.56 -1.95 17.81
N ARG A 245 -17.73 -1.41 17.45
CA ARG A 245 -17.88 -0.37 16.41
C ARG A 245 -17.09 0.92 16.69
N SER A 246 -16.64 1.10 17.92
CA SER A 246 -15.65 2.11 18.32
C SER A 246 -14.28 1.46 18.33
N LEU A 247 -13.42 1.77 17.36
CA LEU A 247 -12.01 1.42 17.41
C LEU A 247 -11.44 2.02 18.71
N PRO A 248 -10.86 1.21 19.61
CA PRO A 248 -10.18 1.76 20.76
C PRO A 248 -9.04 2.67 20.28
N PRO A 249 -8.81 3.81 20.93
CA PRO A 249 -7.65 4.60 20.63
C PRO A 249 -6.41 3.76 20.94
N LEU A 250 -5.63 3.43 19.91
CA LEU A 250 -4.24 2.96 20.01
C LEU A 250 -3.98 1.59 20.68
N SER A 251 -4.81 0.58 20.53
CA SER A 251 -4.36 -0.80 20.73
C SER A 251 -4.25 -1.54 19.39
N PHE A 252 -3.50 -0.97 18.48
CA PHE A 252 -2.84 -1.76 17.46
C PHE A 252 -1.78 -2.57 18.21
N GLY A 253 -1.83 -3.90 18.15
CA GLY A 253 -0.86 -4.75 18.82
C GLY A 253 0.52 -4.51 18.23
N TRP A 254 1.28 -3.63 18.85
CA TRP A 254 2.67 -3.36 18.52
C TRP A 254 3.52 -4.26 19.42
N ARG A 255 4.27 -5.21 18.84
CA ARG A 255 5.14 -6.15 19.60
C ARG A 255 6.39 -5.48 20.15
N GLY A 256 6.68 -4.23 19.80
CA GLY A 256 7.83 -3.48 20.26
C GLY A 256 7.60 -2.93 21.66
N ALA A 257 8.23 -3.50 22.68
CA ALA A 257 8.46 -2.81 23.94
C ALA A 257 9.20 -1.51 23.66
N VAL A 258 8.69 -0.40 24.18
CA VAL A 258 9.40 0.88 24.25
C VAL A 258 10.78 0.59 24.85
N ARG A 259 11.82 0.51 24.03
CA ARG A 259 13.19 0.53 24.51
C ARG A 259 13.41 1.95 24.99
N GLY A 260 13.35 2.10 26.31
CA GLY A 260 13.58 3.36 26.98
C GLY A 260 14.99 3.86 26.75
N SER A 261 15.06 5.18 26.68
CA SER A 261 16.17 6.14 26.79
C SER A 261 17.45 5.84 26.06
#